data_5ce1adf64deb05bb5cf0c3802eb6faf0
#
_entry.id   5ce1adf64deb05bb5cf0c3802eb6faf0
#
_cell.length_a   1.000
_cell.length_b   1.000
_cell.length_c   1.000
_cell.angle_alpha   90.00
_cell.angle_beta   90.00
_cell.angle_gamma   90.00
#
_symmetry.space_group_name_H-M   'P 1'
#
loop_
_entity.id
_entity.type
_entity.pdbx_description
1 polymer ?
#
loop_
_entity_poly.entity_id
_entity_poly.type
_entity_poly.pdbx_seq_one_letter_code
_entity_poly.pdbx_strand_id
1 'polypeptide(L)'
;MKSTRHWQQLLLNSLAIILGNALYSLAVALFLEPAGLITGGATGIALAFGRLTGLSVSGFLFLFNMSMLVWGWAVLGKKFALNTLASSVLSPAFLELFERLLDGRVLTEDIFLCTIFSGLGIGVALGMVIRAGASTGGMDIPPLVLQKWFRWPVSITMMLFDIAILLVQAAFSQPEQVLYGIVLVITHLS
;
A
#
# COMPACT_ATOMS: atom_id res chain seq x y z
N MET A 1 -3.75 34.94 -12.64
CA MET A 1 -3.67 33.65 -13.34
C MET A 1 -2.77 32.59 -12.69
N LYS A 2 -1.65 32.90 -12.01
CA LYS A 2 -0.82 31.88 -11.30
C LYS A 2 -1.50 31.32 -10.04
N SER A 3 -2.28 32.12 -9.31
CA SER A 3 -2.97 31.70 -8.06
C SER A 3 -4.07 30.65 -8.33
N THR A 4 -4.89 30.84 -9.35
CA THR A 4 -6.00 29.90 -9.67
C THR A 4 -5.49 28.52 -10.10
N ARG A 5 -4.40 28.45 -10.85
CA ARG A 5 -3.77 27.15 -11.22
C ARG A 5 -3.20 26.42 -10.01
N HIS A 6 -2.66 27.15 -9.04
CA HIS A 6 -2.12 26.52 -7.82
C HIS A 6 -3.24 25.90 -6.95
N TRP A 7 -4.35 26.59 -6.78
CA TRP A 7 -5.52 26.09 -6.06
C TRP A 7 -6.15 24.86 -6.77
N GLN A 8 -6.25 24.90 -8.10
CA GLN A 8 -6.73 23.76 -8.87
C GLN A 8 -5.85 22.52 -8.70
N GLN A 9 -4.53 22.68 -8.73
CA GLN A 9 -3.60 21.57 -8.50
C GLN A 9 -3.69 21.01 -7.07
N LEU A 10 -3.87 21.86 -6.07
CA LEU A 10 -4.06 21.41 -4.69
C LEU A 10 -5.36 20.61 -4.55
N LEU A 11 -6.45 21.10 -5.10
CA LEU A 11 -7.74 20.40 -5.09
C LEU A 11 -7.66 19.05 -5.81
N LEU A 12 -7.05 19.00 -7.00
CA LEU A 12 -6.87 17.77 -7.77
C LEU A 12 -6.01 16.75 -7.01
N ASN A 13 -4.92 17.19 -6.39
CA ASN A 13 -4.07 16.31 -5.60
C ASN A 13 -4.81 15.77 -4.36
N SER A 14 -5.55 16.64 -3.64
CA SER A 14 -6.34 16.20 -2.48
C SER A 14 -7.43 15.21 -2.90
N LEU A 15 -8.12 15.46 -4.01
CA LEU A 15 -9.13 14.56 -4.55
C LEU A 15 -8.51 13.21 -4.96
N ALA A 16 -7.35 13.23 -5.62
CA ALA A 16 -6.64 12.03 -6.00
C ALA A 16 -6.18 11.19 -4.78
N ILE A 17 -5.77 11.84 -3.69
CA ILE A 17 -5.44 11.16 -2.43
C ILE A 17 -6.69 10.50 -1.84
N ILE A 18 -7.81 11.21 -1.76
CA ILE A 18 -9.06 10.68 -1.21
C ILE A 18 -9.57 9.51 -2.04
N LEU A 19 -9.69 9.69 -3.36
CA LEU A 19 -10.18 8.65 -4.27
C LEU A 19 -9.23 7.46 -4.33
N GLY A 20 -7.92 7.70 -4.33
CA GLY A 20 -6.92 6.64 -4.32
C GLY A 20 -6.99 5.80 -3.04
N ASN A 21 -7.10 6.42 -1.86
CA ASN A 21 -7.26 5.68 -0.61
C ASN A 21 -8.61 4.94 -0.55
N ALA A 22 -9.69 5.53 -1.06
CA ALA A 22 -10.98 4.85 -1.14
C ALA A 22 -10.93 3.62 -2.07
N LEU A 23 -10.31 3.76 -3.25
CA LEU A 23 -10.15 2.65 -4.19
C LEU A 23 -9.24 1.55 -3.61
N TYR A 24 -8.14 1.92 -2.95
CA TYR A 24 -7.25 1.00 -2.26
C TYR A 24 -8.04 0.17 -1.22
N SER A 25 -8.74 0.84 -0.32
CA SER A 25 -9.51 0.19 0.74
C SER A 25 -10.65 -0.67 0.20
N LEU A 26 -11.30 -0.23 -0.89
CA LEU A 26 -12.33 -1.02 -1.57
C LEU A 26 -11.76 -2.30 -2.17
N ALA A 27 -10.60 -2.22 -2.84
CA ALA A 27 -9.94 -3.40 -3.41
C ALA A 27 -9.49 -4.38 -2.33
N VAL A 28 -9.03 -3.87 -1.19
CA VAL A 28 -8.66 -4.69 -0.02
C VAL A 28 -9.90 -5.40 0.55
N ALA A 29 -10.97 -4.66 0.84
CA ALA A 29 -12.19 -5.21 1.46
C ALA A 29 -12.92 -6.22 0.56
N LEU A 30 -12.95 -5.98 -0.77
CA LEU A 30 -13.68 -6.85 -1.71
C LEU A 30 -12.92 -8.11 -2.11
N PHE A 31 -11.60 -8.02 -2.23
CA PHE A 31 -10.84 -9.08 -2.89
C PHE A 31 -9.68 -9.61 -2.04
N LEU A 32 -8.90 -8.73 -1.41
CA LEU A 32 -7.68 -9.12 -0.73
C LEU A 32 -7.98 -9.86 0.57
N GLU A 33 -8.78 -9.25 1.41
CA GLU A 33 -9.08 -9.73 2.76
C GLU A 33 -9.92 -11.01 2.77
N PRO A 34 -11.03 -11.11 1.99
CA PRO A 34 -11.82 -12.33 1.93
C PRO A 34 -11.04 -13.53 1.39
N ALA A 35 -10.11 -13.31 0.47
CA ALA A 35 -9.29 -14.36 -0.11
C ALA A 35 -8.07 -14.76 0.77
N GLY A 36 -7.84 -14.05 1.87
CA GLY A 36 -6.69 -14.32 2.76
C GLY A 36 -5.34 -14.17 2.06
N LEU A 37 -5.26 -13.30 1.04
CA LEU A 37 -4.06 -13.11 0.24
C LEU A 37 -2.95 -12.46 1.06
N ILE A 38 -1.75 -12.98 0.89
CA ILE A 38 -0.54 -12.40 1.49
C ILE A 38 -0.04 -11.30 0.55
N THR A 39 0.12 -10.11 1.10
CA THR A 39 0.74 -8.99 0.41
C THR A 39 2.21 -8.86 0.80
N GLY A 40 3.01 -8.29 -0.09
CA GLY A 40 4.30 -7.72 0.26
C GLY A 40 4.15 -6.56 1.28
N GLY A 41 5.11 -5.67 1.31
CA GLY A 41 5.02 -4.44 2.09
C GLY A 41 5.24 -4.61 3.60
N ALA A 42 4.85 -3.58 4.35
CA ALA A 42 5.11 -3.49 5.79
C ALA A 42 4.46 -4.62 6.60
N THR A 43 3.26 -5.02 6.22
CA THR A 43 2.52 -6.12 6.88
C THR A 43 3.26 -7.44 6.75
N GLY A 44 3.81 -7.72 5.56
CA GLY A 44 4.60 -8.92 5.33
C GLY A 44 5.85 -8.98 6.21
N ILE A 45 6.57 -7.88 6.33
CA ILE A 45 7.73 -7.77 7.23
C ILE A 45 7.29 -7.96 8.69
N ALA A 46 6.20 -7.32 9.10
CA ALA A 46 5.70 -7.39 10.47
C ALA A 46 5.30 -8.82 10.87
N LEU A 47 4.65 -9.56 9.96
CA LEU A 47 4.30 -10.96 10.18
C LEU A 47 5.54 -11.85 10.32
N ALA A 48 6.52 -11.70 9.43
CA ALA A 48 7.77 -12.44 9.48
C ALA A 48 8.53 -12.13 10.79
N PHE A 49 8.63 -10.85 11.16
CA PHE A 49 9.31 -10.42 12.36
C PHE A 49 8.58 -10.86 13.64
N GLY A 50 7.25 -10.75 13.67
CA GLY A 50 6.44 -11.20 14.80
C GLY A 50 6.59 -12.70 15.07
N ARG A 51 6.67 -13.53 14.02
CA ARG A 51 6.91 -14.97 14.14
C ARG A 51 8.30 -15.30 14.68
N LEU A 52 9.32 -14.51 14.32
CA LEU A 52 10.70 -14.73 14.75
C LEU A 52 10.95 -14.25 16.19
N THR A 53 10.33 -13.16 16.61
CA THR A 53 10.62 -12.48 17.88
C THR A 53 9.54 -12.62 18.94
N GLY A 54 8.32 -13.04 18.55
CA GLY A 54 7.16 -13.09 19.43
C GLY A 54 6.57 -11.71 19.76
N LEU A 55 7.05 -10.64 19.11
CA LEU A 55 6.52 -9.29 19.31
C LEU A 55 5.18 -9.09 18.61
N SER A 56 4.38 -8.16 19.13
CA SER A 56 3.10 -7.81 18.55
C SER A 56 3.28 -7.23 17.15
N VAL A 57 2.58 -7.80 16.17
CA VAL A 57 2.59 -7.37 14.76
C VAL A 57 2.16 -5.90 14.65
N SER A 58 1.11 -5.52 15.38
CA SER A 58 0.58 -4.14 15.38
C SER A 58 1.58 -3.13 15.93
N GLY A 59 2.29 -3.48 17.01
CA GLY A 59 3.33 -2.61 17.59
C GLY A 59 4.51 -2.41 16.64
N PHE A 60 4.95 -3.48 15.99
CA PHE A 60 5.99 -3.41 14.96
C PHE A 60 5.55 -2.54 13.78
N LEU A 61 4.34 -2.76 13.23
CA LEU A 61 3.80 -1.97 12.13
C LEU A 61 3.73 -0.48 12.46
N PHE A 62 3.25 -0.14 13.66
CA PHE A 62 3.17 1.25 14.08
C PHE A 62 4.55 1.90 14.11
N LEU A 63 5.52 1.25 14.74
CA LEU A 63 6.88 1.77 14.84
C LEU A 63 7.56 1.86 13.46
N PHE A 64 7.38 0.84 12.62
CA PHE A 64 7.90 0.81 11.25
C PHE A 64 7.32 1.95 10.41
N ASN A 65 5.98 2.08 10.37
CA ASN A 65 5.31 3.12 9.59
C ASN A 65 5.71 4.53 10.08
N MET A 66 5.84 4.73 11.40
CA MET A 66 6.29 5.99 11.96
C MET A 66 7.74 6.31 11.57
N SER A 67 8.62 5.34 11.63
CA SER A 67 10.03 5.52 11.21
C SER A 67 10.12 5.85 9.71
N MET A 68 9.33 5.18 8.86
CA MET A 68 9.26 5.46 7.44
C MET A 68 8.70 6.86 7.15
N LEU A 69 7.68 7.28 7.89
CA LEU A 69 7.12 8.63 7.77
C LEU A 69 8.15 9.71 8.13
N VAL A 70 8.90 9.52 9.22
CA VAL A 70 9.98 10.45 9.62
C VAL A 70 11.07 10.49 8.56
N TRP A 71 11.48 9.34 8.03
CA TRP A 71 12.46 9.27 6.95
C TRP A 71 11.95 9.93 5.66
N GLY A 72 10.72 9.64 5.26
CA GLY A 72 10.05 10.30 4.15
C GLY A 72 9.96 11.81 4.33
N TRP A 73 9.65 12.29 5.54
CA TRP A 73 9.67 13.71 5.85
C TRP A 73 11.05 14.33 5.65
N ALA A 74 12.08 13.72 6.20
CA ALA A 74 13.46 14.22 6.09
C ALA A 74 13.94 14.28 4.64
N VAL A 75 13.59 13.29 3.81
CA VAL A 75 14.07 13.19 2.44
C VAL A 75 13.12 13.83 1.43
N LEU A 76 11.82 13.54 1.48
CA LEU A 76 10.83 13.97 0.47
C LEU A 76 10.18 15.31 0.84
N GLY A 77 10.26 15.71 2.11
CA GLY A 77 9.84 17.02 2.59
C GLY A 77 8.48 17.04 3.29
N LYS A 78 8.18 18.20 3.90
CA LYS A 78 7.00 18.38 4.78
C LYS A 78 5.67 18.15 4.08
N LYS A 79 5.53 18.58 2.81
CA LYS A 79 4.28 18.42 2.06
C LYS A 79 3.96 16.94 1.83
N PHE A 80 4.96 16.15 1.46
CA PHE A 80 4.83 14.70 1.31
C PHE A 80 4.39 14.05 2.64
N ALA A 81 5.04 14.39 3.74
CA ALA A 81 4.73 13.83 5.05
C ALA A 81 3.30 14.14 5.50
N LEU A 82 2.80 15.37 5.29
CA LEU A 82 1.43 15.77 5.62
C LEU A 82 0.39 15.00 4.77
N ASN A 83 0.66 14.88 3.47
CA ASN A 83 -0.21 14.13 2.57
C ASN A 83 -0.24 12.64 2.93
N THR A 84 0.91 12.07 3.27
CA THR A 84 1.04 10.66 3.69
C THR A 84 0.36 10.43 5.03
N LEU A 85 0.47 11.37 5.97
CA LEU A 85 -0.26 11.28 7.24
C LEU A 85 -1.78 11.29 7.01
N ALA A 86 -2.27 12.13 6.09
CA ALA A 86 -3.68 12.12 5.71
C ALA A 86 -4.11 10.77 5.11
N SER A 87 -3.30 10.19 4.20
CA SER A 87 -3.54 8.85 3.65
C SER A 87 -3.59 7.77 4.73
N SER A 88 -2.66 7.82 5.69
CA SER A 88 -2.57 6.84 6.79
C SER A 88 -3.81 6.85 7.71
N VAL A 89 -4.57 7.95 7.71
CA VAL A 89 -5.86 8.03 8.42
C VAL A 89 -7.02 7.65 7.51
N LEU A 90 -6.99 8.08 6.25
CA LEU A 90 -8.07 7.83 5.29
C LEU A 90 -8.21 6.36 4.92
N SER A 91 -7.09 5.65 4.70
CA SER A 91 -7.12 4.23 4.31
C SER A 91 -7.86 3.36 5.32
N PRO A 92 -7.51 3.33 6.61
CA PRO A 92 -8.23 2.49 7.58
C PRO A 92 -9.67 2.96 7.79
N ALA A 93 -9.95 4.27 7.70
CA ALA A 93 -11.31 4.79 7.82
C ALA A 93 -12.21 4.33 6.66
N PHE A 94 -11.70 4.34 5.42
CA PHE A 94 -12.42 3.79 4.27
C PHE A 94 -12.54 2.27 4.33
N LEU A 95 -11.50 1.57 4.81
CA LEU A 95 -11.55 0.12 4.96
C LEU A 95 -12.67 -0.27 5.93
N GLU A 96 -12.69 0.30 7.11
CA GLU A 96 -13.76 0.06 8.10
C GLU A 96 -15.16 0.41 7.56
N LEU A 97 -15.27 1.51 6.80
CA LEU A 97 -16.52 1.89 6.16
C LEU A 97 -16.98 0.83 5.15
N PHE A 98 -16.08 0.35 4.29
CA PHE A 98 -16.43 -0.65 3.27
C PHE A 98 -16.70 -2.01 3.89
N GLU A 99 -15.96 -2.47 4.88
CA GLU A 99 -16.25 -3.70 5.63
C GLU A 99 -17.66 -3.69 6.22
N ARG A 100 -18.06 -2.59 6.84
CA ARG A 100 -19.41 -2.42 7.38
C ARG A 100 -20.49 -2.38 6.29
N LEU A 101 -20.22 -1.72 5.16
CA LEU A 101 -21.18 -1.63 4.04
C LEU A 101 -21.34 -2.97 3.31
N LEU A 102 -20.27 -3.73 3.20
CA LEU A 102 -20.27 -5.04 2.54
C LEU A 102 -20.85 -6.15 3.42
N ASP A 103 -20.84 -5.97 4.74
CA ASP A 103 -21.44 -6.90 5.72
C ASP A 103 -21.06 -8.37 5.45
N GLY A 104 -19.75 -8.60 5.18
CA GLY A 104 -19.22 -9.92 4.88
C GLY A 104 -19.59 -10.49 3.50
N ARG A 105 -20.15 -9.67 2.59
CA ARG A 105 -20.44 -10.10 1.21
C ARG A 105 -19.15 -10.27 0.43
N VAL A 106 -18.90 -11.48 -0.01
CA VAL A 106 -17.79 -11.83 -0.90
C VAL A 106 -18.27 -11.75 -2.35
N LEU A 107 -17.56 -11.02 -3.21
CA LEU A 107 -17.91 -10.86 -4.61
C LEU A 107 -17.60 -12.12 -5.42
N THR A 108 -16.51 -12.80 -5.08
CA THR A 108 -16.07 -14.05 -5.68
C THR A 108 -15.22 -14.85 -4.69
N GLU A 109 -15.36 -16.17 -4.72
CA GLU A 109 -14.54 -17.10 -3.93
C GLU A 109 -13.32 -17.60 -4.71
N ASP A 110 -13.20 -17.21 -5.98
CA ASP A 110 -12.06 -17.58 -6.82
C ASP A 110 -10.84 -16.73 -6.45
N ILE A 111 -9.86 -17.38 -5.80
CA ILE A 111 -8.64 -16.75 -5.31
C ILE A 111 -7.84 -16.10 -6.45
N PHE A 112 -7.84 -16.69 -7.64
CA PHE A 112 -7.14 -16.14 -8.79
C PHE A 112 -7.78 -14.83 -9.27
N LEU A 113 -9.10 -14.79 -9.39
CA LEU A 113 -9.82 -13.56 -9.71
C LEU A 113 -9.61 -12.49 -8.63
N CYS A 114 -9.70 -12.87 -7.35
CA CYS A 114 -9.39 -11.97 -6.23
C CYS A 114 -7.97 -11.39 -6.35
N THR A 115 -6.99 -12.20 -6.71
CA THR A 115 -5.60 -11.78 -6.89
C THR A 115 -5.46 -10.74 -8.00
N ILE A 116 -6.06 -10.98 -9.16
CA ILE A 116 -5.99 -10.06 -10.32
C ILE A 116 -6.71 -8.74 -10.01
N PHE A 117 -7.94 -8.79 -9.51
CA PHE A 117 -8.72 -7.57 -9.26
C PHE A 117 -8.18 -6.75 -8.09
N SER A 118 -7.68 -7.40 -7.03
CA SER A 118 -6.99 -6.66 -5.96
C SER A 118 -5.70 -6.02 -6.46
N GLY A 119 -4.89 -6.74 -7.25
CA GLY A 119 -3.68 -6.19 -7.86
C GLY A 119 -3.95 -4.96 -8.72
N LEU A 120 -4.90 -5.04 -9.65
CA LEU A 120 -5.30 -3.92 -10.50
C LEU A 120 -5.84 -2.74 -9.68
N GLY A 121 -6.74 -3.00 -8.74
CA GLY A 121 -7.32 -1.97 -7.88
C GLY A 121 -6.28 -1.26 -7.04
N ILE A 122 -5.40 -2.01 -6.39
CA ILE A 122 -4.28 -1.49 -5.58
C ILE A 122 -3.30 -0.71 -6.47
N GLY A 123 -2.93 -1.23 -7.64
CA GLY A 123 -1.99 -0.57 -8.55
C GLY A 123 -2.48 0.80 -9.01
N VAL A 124 -3.74 0.89 -9.47
CA VAL A 124 -4.35 2.17 -9.83
C VAL A 124 -4.42 3.11 -8.64
N ALA A 125 -4.83 2.63 -7.48
CA ALA A 125 -4.94 3.41 -6.25
C ALA A 125 -3.59 3.99 -5.82
N LEU A 126 -2.55 3.16 -5.74
CA LEU A 126 -1.18 3.59 -5.42
C LEU A 126 -0.65 4.59 -6.44
N GLY A 127 -0.87 4.35 -7.73
CA GLY A 127 -0.50 5.28 -8.79
C GLY A 127 -1.13 6.66 -8.62
N MET A 128 -2.40 6.73 -8.21
CA MET A 128 -3.09 8.00 -7.91
C MET A 128 -2.49 8.71 -6.70
N VAL A 129 -2.28 7.99 -5.59
CA VAL A 129 -1.74 8.55 -4.34
C VAL A 129 -0.31 9.05 -4.54
N ILE A 130 0.55 8.25 -5.18
CA ILE A 130 1.96 8.61 -5.42
C ILE A 130 2.07 9.82 -6.37
N ARG A 131 1.28 9.87 -7.43
CA ARG A 131 1.24 11.03 -8.35
C ARG A 131 0.77 12.31 -7.66
N ALA A 132 -0.10 12.20 -6.66
CA ALA A 132 -0.55 13.33 -5.86
C ALA A 132 0.49 13.79 -4.82
N GLY A 133 1.64 13.11 -4.72
CA GLY A 133 2.72 13.42 -3.79
C GLY A 133 2.45 12.96 -2.36
N ALA A 134 1.86 11.77 -2.23
CA ALA A 134 1.63 11.08 -0.97
C ALA A 134 2.09 9.61 -1.09
N SER A 135 2.00 8.88 0.01
CA SER A 135 2.12 7.42 0.10
C SER A 135 0.96 6.90 0.94
N THR A 136 0.61 5.64 0.80
CA THR A 136 -0.34 4.98 1.72
C THR A 136 0.26 4.76 3.11
N GLY A 137 1.56 4.95 3.23
CA GLY A 137 2.36 4.76 4.43
C GLY A 137 3.08 3.40 4.43
N GLY A 138 4.22 3.34 5.11
CA GLY A 138 4.98 2.09 5.24
C GLY A 138 5.98 1.84 4.11
N MET A 139 5.91 0.67 3.47
CA MET A 139 6.95 0.19 2.54
C MET A 139 6.99 0.91 1.18
N ASP A 140 6.00 1.75 0.87
CA ASP A 140 5.99 2.58 -0.35
C ASP A 140 7.02 3.73 -0.28
N ILE A 141 7.45 4.12 0.92
CA ILE A 141 8.35 5.27 1.13
C ILE A 141 9.78 4.99 0.66
N PRO A 142 10.42 3.83 0.96
CA PRO A 142 11.75 3.51 0.45
C PRO A 142 11.91 3.63 -1.06
N PRO A 143 11.01 3.09 -1.91
CA PRO A 143 11.07 3.29 -3.36
C PRO A 143 11.03 4.75 -3.78
N LEU A 144 10.22 5.59 -3.14
CA LEU A 144 10.14 7.02 -3.42
C LEU A 144 11.43 7.77 -3.05
N VAL A 145 12.06 7.35 -1.94
CA VAL A 145 13.37 7.88 -1.53
C VAL A 145 14.45 7.49 -2.54
N LEU A 146 14.47 6.23 -2.97
CA LEU A 146 15.42 5.73 -3.97
C LEU A 146 15.20 6.40 -5.33
N GLN A 147 13.96 6.66 -5.72
CA GLN A 147 13.66 7.45 -6.91
C GLN A 147 14.27 8.86 -6.80
N LYS A 148 14.16 9.51 -5.66
CA LYS A 148 14.72 10.84 -5.45
C LYS A 148 16.25 10.86 -5.53
N TRP A 149 16.91 9.86 -4.96
CA TRP A 149 18.38 9.81 -4.89
C TRP A 149 19.03 9.25 -6.13
N PHE A 150 18.48 8.14 -6.67
CA PHE A 150 19.10 7.37 -7.76
C PHE A 150 18.31 7.44 -9.07
N ARG A 151 17.15 8.11 -9.08
CA ARG A 151 16.22 8.18 -10.23
C ARG A 151 15.73 6.81 -10.71
N TRP A 152 15.70 5.82 -9.82
CA TRP A 152 15.18 4.51 -10.15
C TRP A 152 13.65 4.56 -10.30
N PRO A 153 13.07 3.81 -11.25
CA PRO A 153 11.62 3.73 -11.40
C PRO A 153 10.96 3.19 -10.13
N VAL A 154 9.95 3.88 -9.63
CA VAL A 154 9.25 3.49 -8.39
C VAL A 154 8.65 2.09 -8.51
N SER A 155 7.97 1.79 -9.64
CA SER A 155 7.35 0.49 -9.86
C SER A 155 8.34 -0.67 -9.75
N ILE A 156 9.50 -0.57 -10.43
CA ILE A 156 10.52 -1.62 -10.38
C ILE A 156 11.06 -1.79 -8.97
N THR A 157 11.31 -0.68 -8.27
CA THR A 157 11.85 -0.71 -6.91
C THR A 157 10.84 -1.31 -5.94
N MET A 158 9.55 -0.95 -6.05
CA MET A 158 8.47 -1.56 -5.26
C MET A 158 8.39 -3.07 -5.52
N MET A 159 8.39 -3.47 -6.78
CA MET A 159 8.37 -4.89 -7.16
C MET A 159 9.51 -5.68 -6.53
N LEU A 160 10.73 -5.13 -6.56
CA LEU A 160 11.89 -5.79 -5.96
C LEU A 160 11.75 -5.95 -4.43
N PHE A 161 11.27 -4.92 -3.74
CA PHE A 161 11.01 -5.00 -2.30
C PHE A 161 9.92 -6.02 -1.98
N ASP A 162 8.80 -5.98 -2.70
CA ASP A 162 7.68 -6.90 -2.46
C ASP A 162 8.07 -8.35 -2.73
N ILE A 163 8.79 -8.62 -3.83
CA ILE A 163 9.31 -9.96 -4.12
C ILE A 163 10.29 -10.41 -3.03
N ALA A 164 11.21 -9.55 -2.58
CA ALA A 164 12.13 -9.88 -1.51
C ALA A 164 11.39 -10.24 -0.21
N ILE A 165 10.35 -9.48 0.14
CA ILE A 165 9.51 -9.73 1.31
C ILE A 165 8.75 -11.06 1.17
N LEU A 166 8.16 -11.32 -0.01
CA LEU A 166 7.47 -12.58 -0.29
C LEU A 166 8.41 -13.79 -0.20
N LEU A 167 9.66 -13.67 -0.67
CA LEU A 167 10.66 -14.73 -0.52
C LEU A 167 10.98 -15.00 0.95
N VAL A 168 11.08 -13.98 1.79
CA VAL A 168 11.25 -14.16 3.24
C VAL A 168 10.02 -14.84 3.84
N GLN A 169 8.81 -14.43 3.44
CA GLN A 169 7.58 -15.05 3.90
C GLN A 169 7.41 -16.50 3.44
N ALA A 170 7.98 -16.86 2.28
CA ALA A 170 7.95 -18.24 1.76
C ALA A 170 8.52 -19.27 2.73
N ALA A 171 9.45 -18.86 3.60
CA ALA A 171 9.98 -19.72 4.66
C ALA A 171 8.94 -20.05 5.76
N PHE A 172 7.85 -19.29 5.85
CA PHE A 172 6.87 -19.37 6.94
C PHE A 172 5.42 -19.52 6.47
N SER A 173 5.17 -19.51 5.16
CA SER A 173 3.84 -19.52 4.56
C SER A 173 3.69 -20.72 3.62
N GLN A 174 2.45 -21.06 3.28
CA GLN A 174 2.19 -22.12 2.31
C GLN A 174 2.64 -21.69 0.91
N PRO A 175 3.22 -22.59 0.09
CA PRO A 175 3.73 -22.27 -1.24
C PRO A 175 2.69 -21.62 -2.15
N GLU A 176 1.43 -22.03 -2.05
CA GLU A 176 0.32 -21.48 -2.84
C GLU A 176 0.06 -19.99 -2.54
N GLN A 177 0.11 -19.61 -1.27
CA GLN A 177 -0.06 -18.21 -0.85
C GLN A 177 1.05 -17.30 -1.39
N VAL A 178 2.27 -17.82 -1.44
CA VAL A 178 3.43 -17.10 -2.01
C VAL A 178 3.27 -16.91 -3.51
N LEU A 179 2.80 -17.93 -4.24
CA LEU A 179 2.56 -17.84 -5.68
C LEU A 179 1.48 -16.80 -6.01
N TYR A 180 0.37 -16.80 -5.28
CA TYR A 180 -0.66 -15.77 -5.43
C TYR A 180 -0.13 -14.38 -5.06
N GLY A 181 0.70 -14.26 -4.02
CA GLY A 181 1.38 -13.02 -3.68
C GLY A 181 2.27 -12.48 -4.80
N ILE A 182 3.02 -13.34 -5.48
CA ILE A 182 3.85 -12.96 -6.64
C ILE A 182 2.96 -12.45 -7.80
N VAL A 183 1.87 -13.16 -8.12
CA VAL A 183 0.92 -12.75 -9.16
C VAL A 183 0.32 -11.39 -8.82
N LEU A 184 -0.06 -11.17 -7.56
CA LEU A 184 -0.60 -9.91 -7.07
C LEU A 184 0.42 -8.76 -7.26
N VAL A 185 1.67 -8.97 -6.85
CA VAL A 185 2.75 -7.97 -7.00
C VAL A 185 2.97 -7.60 -8.47
N ILE A 186 3.02 -8.59 -9.36
CA ILE A 186 3.19 -8.33 -10.80
C ILE A 186 1.98 -7.54 -11.33
N THR A 187 0.77 -7.88 -10.91
CA THR A 187 -0.46 -7.26 -11.42
C THR A 187 -0.61 -5.81 -10.95
N HIS A 188 -0.26 -5.49 -9.70
CA HIS A 188 -0.44 -4.12 -9.20
C HIS A 188 0.65 -3.14 -9.67
N LEU A 189 1.76 -3.63 -10.20
CA LEU A 189 2.88 -2.81 -10.66
C LEU A 189 2.99 -2.71 -12.20
N SER A 190 2.12 -3.40 -12.93
CA SER A 190 1.99 -3.30 -14.39
C SER A 190 1.25 -2.05 -14.80
#